data_f8a2db28404624782e5719fa3e194fb4
#
_entry.id   f8a2db28404624782e5719fa3e194fb4
#
_cell.length_a   1.000
_cell.length_b   1.000
_cell.length_c   1.000
_cell.angle_alpha   90.00
_cell.angle_beta   90.00
_cell.angle_gamma   90.00
#
_symmetry.space_group_name_H-M   'P 1'
#
loop_
_entity.id
_entity.type
_entity.pdbx_description
1 polymer ?
#
loop_
_entity_poly.entity_id
_entity_poly.type
_entity_poly.pdbx_seq_one_letter_code
_entity_poly.pdbx_strand_id
1 'polypeptide(L)' 'MNSETTTTLSQRDAYKLMLNEYPDVMDIVQMCQILDVSTKTGYRLIREGKICCIKVGRAYRIPKAHLFTYLCIGC' A
#
# COMPACT_ATOMS: atom_id res chain seq x y z
N MET A 1 -5.05 -23.63 -13.11
CA MET A 1 -5.02 -22.95 -13.29
C MET A 1 -5.02 -22.48 -13.53
N ASN A 2 -5.00 -22.44 -13.62
CA ASN A 2 -4.79 -21.77 -14.01
C ASN A 2 -4.97 -20.98 -13.97
N SER A 3 -4.61 -20.62 -13.84
CA SER A 3 -4.67 -19.71 -13.91
C SER A 3 -5.01 -19.11 -14.47
N GLU A 4 -4.92 -19.14 -14.92
CA GLU A 4 -5.12 -18.47 -15.56
C GLU A 4 -6.06 -18.04 -15.81
N THR A 5 -6.35 -18.17 -15.82
CA THR A 5 -7.04 -17.63 -16.01
C THR A 5 -7.59 -16.97 -15.83
N THR A 6 -7.49 -17.09 -15.73
CA THR A 6 -7.86 -16.29 -15.36
C THR A 6 -7.74 -15.21 -15.22
N THR A 7 -7.13 -15.15 -15.30
CA THR A 7 -6.88 -13.93 -14.94
C THR A 7 -6.89 -12.95 -15.91
N THR A 8 -7.88 -12.21 -15.95
CA THR A 8 -7.98 -11.10 -16.81
C THR A 8 -7.71 -9.80 -16.10
N LEU A 9 -7.46 -9.85 -14.81
CA LEU A 9 -7.11 -8.65 -14.06
C LEU A 9 -5.64 -8.34 -14.21
N SER A 10 -5.31 -7.08 -14.52
CA SER A 10 -3.93 -6.65 -14.46
C SER A 10 -3.49 -6.56 -13.00
N GLN A 11 -2.21 -6.47 -12.77
CA GLN A 11 -1.67 -6.28 -11.42
C GLN A 11 -2.26 -5.03 -10.79
N ARG A 12 -2.40 -3.97 -11.57
CA ARG A 12 -2.97 -2.72 -11.11
C ARG A 12 -4.40 -2.90 -10.63
N ASP A 13 -5.20 -3.62 -11.40
CA ASP A 13 -6.61 -3.86 -11.03
C ASP A 13 -6.70 -4.72 -9.78
N ALA A 14 -5.82 -5.69 -9.64
CA ALA A 14 -5.79 -6.54 -8.46
C ALA A 14 -5.49 -5.73 -7.20
N TYR A 15 -4.50 -4.84 -7.26
CA TYR A 15 -4.19 -3.97 -6.13
C TYR A 15 -5.35 -3.03 -5.82
N LYS A 16 -6.01 -2.52 -6.85
CA LYS A 16 -7.12 -1.62 -6.65
C LYS A 16 -8.26 -2.30 -5.92
N LEU A 17 -8.57 -3.54 -6.29
CA LEU A 17 -9.60 -4.30 -5.60
C LEU A 17 -9.23 -4.61 -4.16
N MET A 18 -7.98 -4.98 -3.93
CA MET A 18 -7.49 -5.27 -2.60
C MET A 18 -7.61 -4.04 -1.70
N LEU A 19 -7.22 -2.89 -2.22
CA LEU A 19 -7.23 -1.65 -1.43
C LEU A 19 -8.62 -1.10 -1.17
N ASN A 20 -9.62 -1.57 -1.93
CA ASN A 20 -10.99 -1.13 -1.72
C ASN A 20 -11.51 -1.41 -0.31
N GLU A 21 -10.95 -2.41 0.36
CA GLU A 21 -11.38 -2.76 1.70
C GLU A 21 -10.74 -1.91 2.77
N TYR A 22 -9.86 -1.01 2.39
CA TYR A 22 -9.17 -0.14 3.32
C TYR A 22 -9.66 1.29 3.19
N PRO A 23 -9.57 2.09 4.26
CA PRO A 23 -9.99 3.48 4.18
C PRO A 23 -9.09 4.29 3.25
N ASP A 24 -9.58 5.45 2.82
CA ASP A 24 -8.82 6.31 1.92
C ASP A 24 -7.52 6.80 2.52
N VAL A 25 -7.48 6.94 3.83
CA VAL A 25 -6.29 7.32 4.56
C VAL A 25 -6.04 6.24 5.63
N MET A 26 -4.87 5.64 5.57
CA MET A 26 -4.53 4.51 6.44
C MET A 26 -3.48 4.90 7.46
N ASP A 27 -3.41 4.12 8.55
CA ASP A 27 -2.32 4.27 9.50
C ASP A 27 -1.16 3.34 9.13
N ILE A 28 -0.09 3.42 9.91
CA ILE A 28 1.12 2.62 9.63
C ILE A 28 0.84 1.12 9.74
N VAL A 29 -0.02 0.72 10.65
CA VAL A 29 -0.32 -0.69 10.85
C VAL A 29 -1.03 -1.27 9.63
N GLN A 30 -2.02 -0.53 9.11
CA GLN A 30 -2.76 -0.98 7.93
C GLN A 30 -1.83 -1.05 6.70
N MET A 31 -0.97 -0.05 6.54
CA MET A 31 0.00 -0.06 5.44
C MET A 31 0.91 -1.29 5.53
N CYS A 32 1.40 -1.59 6.71
CA CYS A 32 2.31 -2.72 6.88
C CYS A 32 1.59 -4.05 6.67
N GLN A 33 0.32 -4.14 7.00
CA GLN A 33 -0.46 -5.34 6.72
C GLN A 33 -0.58 -5.58 5.23
N ILE A 34 -0.82 -4.52 4.46
CA ILE A 34 -0.93 -4.64 3.01
C ILE A 34 0.40 -5.07 2.41
N LEU A 35 1.49 -4.50 2.88
CA LEU A 35 2.82 -4.80 2.36
C LEU A 35 3.42 -6.08 2.92
N ASP A 36 2.78 -6.63 3.96
CA ASP A 36 3.26 -7.83 4.65
C ASP A 36 4.68 -7.63 5.21
N VAL A 37 4.86 -6.52 5.88
CA VAL A 37 6.14 -6.17 6.51
C VAL A 37 5.90 -5.74 7.95
N SER A 38 6.97 -5.70 8.74
CA SER A 38 6.88 -5.21 10.11
C SER A 38 6.72 -3.69 10.10
N THR A 39 6.25 -3.16 11.24
CA THR A 39 6.13 -1.70 11.37
C THR A 39 7.49 -1.03 11.27
N LYS A 40 8.54 -1.69 11.74
CA LYS A 40 9.88 -1.15 11.62
C LYS A 40 10.25 -0.92 10.15
N THR A 41 9.96 -1.90 9.31
CA THR A 41 10.21 -1.78 7.87
C THR A 41 9.32 -0.70 7.25
N GLY A 42 8.07 -0.63 7.69
CA GLY A 42 7.15 0.40 7.21
C GLY A 42 7.66 1.80 7.51
N TYR A 43 8.12 2.04 8.73
CA TYR A 43 8.68 3.35 9.08
C TYR A 43 9.92 3.66 8.26
N ARG A 44 10.74 2.65 7.98
CA ARG A 44 11.93 2.85 7.16
C ARG A 44 11.56 3.28 5.74
N LEU A 45 10.54 2.66 5.15
CA LEU A 45 10.09 3.02 3.81
C LEU A 45 9.63 4.47 3.76
N ILE A 46 8.95 4.93 4.80
CA ILE A 46 8.50 6.31 4.88
C ILE A 46 9.70 7.25 5.01
N ARG A 47 10.67 6.91 5.88
CA ARG A 47 11.85 7.74 6.06
C ARG A 47 12.69 7.83 4.79
N GLU A 48 12.71 6.77 4.00
CA GLU A 48 13.47 6.76 2.75
C GLU A 48 12.73 7.44 1.61
N GLY A 49 11.52 7.91 1.87
CA GLY A 49 10.76 8.62 0.86
C GLY A 49 10.15 7.74 -0.22
N LYS A 50 10.06 6.44 0.04
CA LYS A 50 9.50 5.51 -0.94
C LYS A 50 8.00 5.54 -0.98
N ILE A 51 7.38 5.91 0.13
CA ILE A 51 5.93 6.04 0.22
C ILE A 51 5.64 7.42 0.78
N CYS A 52 4.85 8.19 0.06
CA CYS A 52 4.46 9.52 0.53
C CYS A 52 3.41 9.40 1.63
N CYS A 53 3.57 10.18 2.67
CA CYS A 53 2.62 10.19 3.76
C CYS A 53 2.56 11.58 4.37
N ILE A 54 1.54 11.79 5.21
CA ILE A 54 1.36 13.02 5.95
C ILE A 54 1.49 12.69 7.43
N LYS A 55 2.29 13.46 8.15
CA LYS A 55 2.43 13.26 9.59
C LYS A 55 1.56 14.24 10.32
N VAL A 56 0.63 13.71 11.12
CA VAL A 56 -0.27 14.54 11.92
C VAL A 56 0.02 14.23 13.38
N GLY A 57 0.64 15.19 14.07
CA GLY A 57 1.11 14.94 15.43
C GLY A 57 2.17 13.85 15.42
N ARG A 58 1.90 12.74 16.08
CA ARG A 58 2.82 11.60 16.12
C ARG A 58 2.41 10.47 15.20
N ALA A 59 1.31 10.63 14.48
CA ALA A 59 0.77 9.57 13.66
C ALA A 59 1.05 9.85 12.19
N TYR A 60 1.44 8.82 11.46
CA TYR A 60 1.55 8.90 10.03
C TYR A 60 0.19 8.58 9.41
N ARG A 61 -0.17 9.36 8.40
CA ARG A 61 -1.40 9.14 7.63
C ARG A 61 -0.98 8.87 6.19
N ILE A 62 -1.26 7.70 5.72
CA ILE A 62 -0.83 7.25 4.40
C ILE A 62 -2.04 7.26 3.47
N PRO A 63 -2.13 8.22 2.55
CA PRO A 63 -3.22 8.21 1.57
C PRO A 63 -3.15 6.93 0.74
N LYS A 64 -4.28 6.27 0.62
CA LYS A 64 -4.36 5.01 -0.11
C LYS A 64 -3.84 5.14 -1.53
N ALA A 65 -4.07 6.28 -2.16
CA ALA A 65 -3.60 6.53 -3.52
C ALA A 65 -2.08 6.46 -3.62
N HIS A 66 -1.37 6.93 -2.60
CA HIS A 66 0.08 6.90 -2.62
C HIS A 66 0.61 5.48 -2.46
N LEU A 67 -0.03 4.68 -1.63
CA LEU A 67 0.34 3.28 -1.50
C LEU A 67 0.07 2.52 -2.78
N PHE A 68 -1.06 2.80 -3.42
CA PHE A 68 -1.39 2.21 -4.70
C PHE A 68 -0.32 2.52 -5.74
N THR A 69 0.13 3.77 -5.79
CA THR A 69 1.18 4.18 -6.71
C THR A 69 2.47 3.42 -6.45
N TYR A 70 2.86 3.28 -5.18
CA TYR A 70 4.05 2.54 -4.82
C TYR A 70 3.96 1.09 -5.30
N LEU A 71 2.82 0.44 -5.07
CA LEU A 71 2.64 -0.95 -5.45
C LEU A 71 2.64 -1.14 -6.97
N CYS A 72 2.05 -0.21 -7.70
CA CYS A 72 1.92 -0.36 -9.14
C CYS A 72 3.20 0.00 -9.89
N ILE A 73 3.91 1.01 -9.41
CA ILE A 73 5.14 1.44 -10.07
C ILE A 73 6.30 0.59 -9.63
N GLY A 74 6.22 0.05 -8.46
CA GLY A 74 7.18 -0.93 -8.02
C GLY A 74 8.53 -0.39 -7.69
N CYS A 75 8.58 0.78 -7.28
CA CYS A 75 9.82 1.38 -7.02
C CYS A 75 10.77 0.73 -6.29
#